data_6045201e0f6074f8e0bd0c061d29c2e8
#
_entry.id   6045201e0f6074f8e0bd0c061d29c2e8
#
_cell.length_a   1.000
_cell.length_b   1.000
_cell.length_c   1.000
_cell.angle_alpha   90.00
_cell.angle_beta   90.00
_cell.angle_gamma   90.00
#
_symmetry.space_group_name_H-M   'P 1'
#
loop_
_entity.id
_entity.type
_entity.pdbx_description
1 polymer ?
#
loop_
_entity_poly.entity_id
_entity_poly.type
_entity_poly.pdbx_seq_one_letter_code
_entity_poly.pdbx_strand_id
1 'polypeptide(L)'
;MTRSLDLAGRTALVTGAAQGIGLSMVRELLGRGARVVLVDRDEATLKKAAGTLDSSAIFVAVADVTDRDAMADVVTRSSEDFGPIDVVVANAGITPPPATIRTSNLAEFDRVMAVNLTGALNTIHPTLDGIVERRGHIVVVSSAAAFSPGLGGSAYMASKAAVEQVGRALRLELAHTGATVTVAYYGFVDTELARDTLDRDPLGARVGELLPWPMNRRVSPEHAAAVTVRAIERRAPRVVTPRLWGAYSASRDREPGDRRVDRAEPHGAHPHR
;
A
#
# COMPACT_ATOMS: atom_id res chain seq x y z
N MET A 1 -2.87 -14.49 -22.68
CA MET A 1 -2.53 -13.06 -22.49
C MET A 1 -3.75 -12.35 -21.95
N THR A 2 -3.70 -11.83 -20.73
CA THR A 2 -4.78 -11.03 -20.14
C THR A 2 -4.92 -9.74 -20.96
N ARG A 3 -6.13 -9.50 -21.45
CA ARG A 3 -6.46 -8.31 -22.24
C ARG A 3 -6.28 -7.07 -21.34
N SER A 4 -5.76 -5.97 -21.88
CA SER A 4 -5.67 -4.69 -21.15
C SER A 4 -7.03 -4.28 -20.58
N LEU A 5 -7.02 -3.59 -19.45
CA LEU A 5 -8.23 -3.04 -18.83
C LEU A 5 -8.39 -1.59 -19.30
N ASP A 6 -9.45 -1.34 -20.06
CA ASP A 6 -9.87 0.02 -20.37
C ASP A 6 -10.58 0.61 -19.12
N LEU A 7 -10.15 1.78 -18.70
CA LEU A 7 -10.70 2.46 -17.52
C LEU A 7 -11.84 3.42 -17.83
N ALA A 8 -12.05 3.76 -19.10
CA ALA A 8 -13.14 4.66 -19.49
C ALA A 8 -14.51 4.10 -19.09
N GLY A 9 -15.28 4.89 -18.35
CA GLY A 9 -16.60 4.53 -17.83
C GLY A 9 -16.63 3.50 -16.71
N ARG A 10 -15.47 3.00 -16.24
CA ARG A 10 -15.38 2.08 -15.10
C ARG A 10 -15.41 2.82 -13.78
N THR A 11 -15.88 2.15 -12.75
CA THR A 11 -15.90 2.66 -11.38
C THR A 11 -14.72 2.11 -10.59
N ALA A 12 -13.92 3.00 -10.01
CA ALA A 12 -12.81 2.66 -9.13
C ALA A 12 -13.09 3.14 -7.71
N LEU A 13 -12.82 2.31 -6.70
CA LEU A 13 -12.85 2.68 -5.29
C LEU A 13 -11.41 2.89 -4.80
N VAL A 14 -11.15 4.03 -4.15
CA VAL A 14 -9.84 4.37 -3.59
C VAL A 14 -9.98 4.75 -2.13
N THR A 15 -9.29 4.04 -1.22
CA THR A 15 -9.22 4.39 0.20
C THR A 15 -7.97 5.23 0.52
N GLY A 16 -8.05 6.08 1.56
CA GLY A 16 -7.02 7.09 1.83
C GLY A 16 -6.98 8.14 0.71
N ALA A 17 -8.17 8.52 0.18
CA ALA A 17 -8.30 9.31 -1.02
C ALA A 17 -8.21 10.83 -0.79
N ALA A 18 -8.17 11.28 0.46
CA ALA A 18 -8.17 12.70 0.78
C ALA A 18 -6.87 13.43 0.42
N GLN A 19 -5.74 12.71 0.35
CA GLN A 19 -4.42 13.31 0.14
C GLN A 19 -3.39 12.33 -0.44
N GLY A 20 -2.19 12.83 -0.71
CA GLY A 20 -1.01 12.04 -1.06
C GLY A 20 -1.22 11.12 -2.27
N ILE A 21 -0.78 9.87 -2.17
CA ILE A 21 -0.85 8.89 -3.26
C ILE A 21 -2.31 8.58 -3.62
N GLY A 22 -3.21 8.46 -2.63
CA GLY A 22 -4.62 8.17 -2.87
C GLY A 22 -5.30 9.25 -3.72
N LEU A 23 -5.15 10.52 -3.37
CA LEU A 23 -5.70 11.63 -4.16
C LEU A 23 -5.06 11.71 -5.55
N SER A 24 -3.75 11.46 -5.65
CA SER A 24 -3.09 11.43 -6.97
C SER A 24 -3.60 10.27 -7.84
N MET A 25 -3.90 9.10 -7.26
CA MET A 25 -4.56 8.00 -7.98
C MET A 25 -5.97 8.36 -8.44
N VAL A 26 -6.75 9.05 -7.60
CA VAL A 26 -8.08 9.55 -7.99
C VAL A 26 -7.96 10.41 -9.24
N ARG A 27 -7.05 11.40 -9.24
CA ARG A 27 -6.83 12.28 -10.40
C ARG A 27 -6.39 11.53 -11.65
N GLU A 28 -5.48 10.57 -11.52
CA GLU A 28 -5.03 9.72 -12.64
C GLU A 28 -6.15 8.84 -13.20
N LEU A 29 -7.00 8.26 -12.35
CA LEU A 29 -8.14 7.46 -12.76
C LEU A 29 -9.19 8.30 -13.49
N LEU A 30 -9.54 9.47 -12.93
CA LEU A 30 -10.43 10.44 -13.59
C LEU A 30 -9.87 10.88 -14.95
N GLY A 31 -8.57 11.14 -15.05
CA GLY A 31 -7.89 11.47 -16.30
C GLY A 31 -7.93 10.36 -17.36
N ARG A 32 -8.28 9.11 -16.97
CA ARG A 32 -8.55 7.98 -17.88
C ARG A 32 -10.03 7.77 -18.15
N GLY A 33 -10.88 8.70 -17.72
CA GLY A 33 -12.34 8.61 -17.92
C GLY A 33 -13.03 7.62 -16.97
N ALA A 34 -12.37 7.20 -15.89
CA ALA A 34 -13.01 6.40 -14.84
C ALA A 34 -13.89 7.29 -13.96
N ARG A 35 -14.87 6.67 -13.30
CA ARG A 35 -15.59 7.26 -12.16
C ARG A 35 -14.94 6.77 -10.89
N VAL A 36 -14.88 7.60 -9.84
CA VAL A 36 -14.12 7.26 -8.64
C VAL A 36 -14.92 7.44 -7.35
N VAL A 37 -14.96 6.39 -6.54
CA VAL A 37 -15.44 6.40 -5.16
C VAL A 37 -14.25 6.77 -4.26
N LEU A 38 -14.31 7.96 -3.67
CA LEU A 38 -13.30 8.47 -2.73
C LEU A 38 -13.69 8.10 -1.32
N VAL A 39 -12.82 7.37 -0.62
CA VAL A 39 -13.05 6.99 0.78
C VAL A 39 -11.91 7.51 1.64
N ASP A 40 -12.24 8.25 2.68
CA ASP A 40 -11.30 8.65 3.72
C ASP A 40 -12.07 8.87 5.03
N ARG A 41 -11.37 8.77 6.17
CA ARG A 41 -11.95 9.06 7.48
C ARG A 41 -11.91 10.56 7.83
N ASP A 42 -10.99 11.32 7.21
CA ASP A 42 -10.89 12.77 7.42
C ASP A 42 -11.87 13.49 6.49
N GLU A 43 -13.06 13.75 7.01
CA GLU A 43 -14.15 14.40 6.29
C GLU A 43 -13.75 15.78 5.73
N ALA A 44 -13.04 16.58 6.53
CA ALA A 44 -12.68 17.93 6.13
C ALA A 44 -11.69 17.94 4.97
N THR A 45 -10.65 17.11 5.06
CA THR A 45 -9.65 16.98 4.00
C THR A 45 -10.25 16.33 2.76
N LEU A 46 -11.12 15.32 2.93
CA LEU A 46 -11.79 14.65 1.82
C LEU A 46 -12.73 15.59 1.05
N LYS A 47 -13.55 16.39 1.75
CA LYS A 47 -14.42 17.39 1.12
C LYS A 47 -13.62 18.45 0.37
N LYS A 48 -12.51 18.92 0.95
CA LYS A 48 -11.61 19.87 0.27
C LYS A 48 -11.02 19.26 -1.01
N ALA A 49 -10.55 18.02 -0.96
CA ALA A 49 -10.02 17.31 -2.13
C ALA A 49 -11.10 17.15 -3.21
N ALA A 50 -12.29 16.68 -2.84
CA ALA A 50 -13.42 16.49 -3.73
C ALA A 50 -13.84 17.79 -4.44
N GLY A 51 -13.81 18.92 -3.74
CA GLY A 51 -14.12 20.24 -4.31
C GLY A 51 -13.17 20.70 -5.43
N THR A 52 -12.04 20.01 -5.63
CA THR A 52 -11.09 20.26 -6.74
C THR A 52 -11.28 19.35 -7.95
N LEU A 53 -12.27 18.44 -7.91
CA LEU A 53 -12.51 17.42 -8.92
C LEU A 53 -13.86 17.63 -9.61
N ASP A 54 -14.05 16.96 -10.76
CA ASP A 54 -15.35 16.95 -11.42
C ASP A 54 -16.37 16.16 -10.58
N SER A 55 -17.39 16.85 -10.07
CA SER A 55 -18.39 16.28 -9.18
C SER A 55 -19.26 15.22 -9.83
N SER A 56 -19.39 15.22 -11.17
CA SER A 56 -20.20 14.23 -11.91
C SER A 56 -19.49 12.86 -12.01
N ALA A 57 -18.17 12.83 -11.81
CA ALA A 57 -17.36 11.63 -11.95
C ALA A 57 -16.86 11.07 -10.59
N ILE A 58 -17.34 11.61 -9.46
CA ILE A 58 -16.92 11.19 -8.14
C ILE A 58 -18.10 10.87 -7.22
N PHE A 59 -17.91 9.87 -6.35
CA PHE A 59 -18.74 9.58 -5.17
C PHE A 59 -17.87 9.73 -3.92
N VAL A 60 -18.34 10.49 -2.94
CA VAL A 60 -17.57 10.81 -1.72
C VAL A 60 -18.18 10.09 -0.53
N ALA A 61 -17.38 9.27 0.14
CA ALA A 61 -17.78 8.51 1.32
C ALA A 61 -16.80 8.75 2.49
N VAL A 62 -17.33 9.21 3.61
CA VAL A 62 -16.56 9.32 4.86
C VAL A 62 -16.67 7.98 5.60
N ALA A 63 -15.56 7.25 5.73
CA ALA A 63 -15.51 5.99 6.47
C ALA A 63 -14.09 5.71 6.99
N ASP A 64 -14.00 5.09 8.16
CA ASP A 64 -12.75 4.49 8.64
C ASP A 64 -12.64 3.05 8.12
N VAL A 65 -11.55 2.73 7.46
CA VAL A 65 -11.30 1.38 6.91
C VAL A 65 -11.25 0.30 7.99
N THR A 66 -11.05 0.66 9.25
CA THR A 66 -11.08 -0.29 10.37
C THR A 66 -12.49 -0.72 10.74
N ASP A 67 -13.51 0.03 10.33
CA ASP A 67 -14.92 -0.30 10.51
C ASP A 67 -15.41 -1.12 9.30
N ARG A 68 -15.64 -2.42 9.54
CA ARG A 68 -16.04 -3.37 8.50
C ARG A 68 -17.43 -3.07 7.93
N ASP A 69 -18.37 -2.72 8.81
CA ASP A 69 -19.75 -2.50 8.43
C ASP A 69 -19.86 -1.18 7.64
N ALA A 70 -19.14 -0.13 8.07
CA ALA A 70 -19.06 1.12 7.33
C ALA A 70 -18.45 0.91 5.93
N MET A 71 -17.44 0.08 5.78
CA MET A 71 -16.85 -0.21 4.46
C MET A 71 -17.78 -1.02 3.57
N ALA A 72 -18.54 -1.98 4.12
CA ALA A 72 -19.55 -2.72 3.38
C ALA A 72 -20.70 -1.80 2.91
N ASP A 73 -21.16 -0.86 3.77
CA ASP A 73 -22.16 0.14 3.43
C ASP A 73 -21.66 1.07 2.30
N VAL A 74 -20.42 1.53 2.36
CA VAL A 74 -19.82 2.33 1.28
C VAL A 74 -19.88 1.60 -0.05
N VAL A 75 -19.52 0.31 -0.09
CA VAL A 75 -19.55 -0.49 -1.32
C VAL A 75 -20.97 -0.65 -1.84
N THR A 76 -21.92 -0.95 -0.96
CA THR A 76 -23.35 -1.09 -1.34
C THR A 76 -23.89 0.19 -1.93
N ARG A 77 -23.84 1.30 -1.18
CA ARG A 77 -24.38 2.60 -1.62
C ARG A 77 -23.70 3.13 -2.88
N SER A 78 -22.36 3.05 -2.94
CA SER A 78 -21.66 3.50 -4.14
C SER A 78 -21.99 2.65 -5.37
N SER A 79 -22.26 1.35 -5.19
CA SER A 79 -22.68 0.49 -6.31
C SER A 79 -24.09 0.78 -6.79
N GLU A 80 -25.01 1.11 -5.89
CA GLU A 80 -26.39 1.48 -6.21
C GLU A 80 -26.48 2.85 -6.90
N ASP A 81 -25.82 3.86 -6.31
CA ASP A 81 -25.95 5.25 -6.76
C ASP A 81 -24.99 5.59 -7.92
N PHE A 82 -23.82 4.94 -7.97
CA PHE A 82 -22.72 5.34 -8.84
C PHE A 82 -22.28 4.22 -9.80
N GLY A 83 -22.78 3.00 -9.62
CA GLY A 83 -22.53 1.82 -10.42
C GLY A 83 -21.46 0.89 -9.86
N PRO A 84 -21.48 -0.37 -10.33
CA PRO A 84 -20.67 -1.45 -9.75
C PRO A 84 -19.18 -1.15 -9.86
N ILE A 85 -18.44 -1.57 -8.82
CA ILE A 85 -16.99 -1.33 -8.71
C ILE A 85 -16.23 -2.30 -9.61
N ASP A 86 -15.42 -1.76 -10.52
CA ASP A 86 -14.53 -2.51 -11.42
C ASP A 86 -13.09 -2.57 -10.92
N VAL A 87 -12.65 -1.54 -10.17
CA VAL A 87 -11.28 -1.42 -9.66
C VAL A 87 -11.31 -1.06 -8.19
N VAL A 88 -10.50 -1.75 -7.39
CA VAL A 88 -10.32 -1.44 -5.96
C VAL A 88 -8.88 -1.07 -5.70
N VAL A 89 -8.66 0.03 -5.03
CA VAL A 89 -7.34 0.48 -4.57
C VAL A 89 -7.35 0.55 -3.04
N ALA A 90 -6.89 -0.51 -2.38
CA ALA A 90 -6.68 -0.55 -0.93
C ALA A 90 -5.38 0.19 -0.60
N ASN A 91 -5.48 1.52 -0.48
CA ASN A 91 -4.34 2.42 -0.31
C ASN A 91 -4.24 3.01 1.09
N ALA A 92 -5.33 3.13 1.85
CA ALA A 92 -5.29 3.67 3.20
C ALA A 92 -4.21 3.01 4.05
N GLY A 93 -3.45 3.81 4.78
CA GLY A 93 -2.38 3.31 5.63
C GLY A 93 -1.75 4.41 6.48
N ILE A 94 -1.19 3.99 7.60
CA ILE A 94 -0.52 4.84 8.57
C ILE A 94 0.85 4.27 8.94
N THR A 95 1.71 5.11 9.50
CA THR A 95 2.94 4.71 10.18
C THR A 95 2.86 5.12 11.65
N PRO A 96 3.43 4.35 12.59
CA PRO A 96 3.59 4.82 13.96
C PRO A 96 4.78 5.80 14.04
N PRO A 97 4.91 6.56 15.12
CA PRO A 97 6.17 7.23 15.45
C PRO A 97 7.32 6.21 15.47
N PRO A 98 8.50 6.55 14.93
CA PRO A 98 9.64 5.64 14.92
C PRO A 98 10.05 5.20 16.33
N ALA A 99 10.07 3.89 16.57
CA ALA A 99 10.47 3.28 17.84
C ALA A 99 11.00 1.87 17.63
N THR A 100 11.96 1.44 18.47
CA THR A 100 12.35 0.03 18.50
C THR A 100 11.25 -0.82 19.13
N ILE A 101 11.18 -2.12 18.84
CA ILE A 101 10.17 -3.01 19.45
C ILE A 101 10.22 -2.91 20.99
N ARG A 102 11.42 -2.75 21.58
CA ARG A 102 11.59 -2.62 23.02
C ARG A 102 10.93 -1.39 23.63
N THR A 103 10.84 -0.30 22.87
CA THR A 103 10.33 1.01 23.32
C THR A 103 9.01 1.40 22.69
N SER A 104 8.52 0.59 21.75
CA SER A 104 7.26 0.88 21.06
C SER A 104 6.04 0.71 21.97
N ASN A 105 5.02 1.52 21.75
CA ASN A 105 3.70 1.31 22.31
C ASN A 105 2.97 0.23 21.50
N LEU A 106 2.61 -0.88 22.14
CA LEU A 106 1.90 -1.98 21.48
C LEU A 106 0.51 -1.56 20.96
N ALA A 107 -0.17 -0.62 21.61
CA ALA A 107 -1.44 -0.10 21.09
C ALA A 107 -1.25 0.62 19.73
N GLU A 108 -0.11 1.31 19.51
CA GLU A 108 0.22 1.87 18.21
C GLU A 108 0.56 0.77 17.18
N PHE A 109 1.20 -0.31 17.61
CA PHE A 109 1.42 -1.48 16.76
C PHE A 109 0.09 -2.06 16.28
N ASP A 110 -0.84 -2.31 17.21
CA ASP A 110 -2.17 -2.84 16.90
C ASP A 110 -2.96 -1.91 15.99
N ARG A 111 -2.88 -0.59 16.22
CA ARG A 111 -3.52 0.41 15.37
C ARG A 111 -2.98 0.38 13.93
N VAL A 112 -1.68 0.22 13.76
CA VAL A 112 -1.07 0.09 12.42
C VAL A 112 -1.54 -1.17 11.72
N MET A 113 -1.61 -2.31 12.43
CA MET A 113 -2.14 -3.56 11.88
C MET A 113 -3.62 -3.44 11.51
N ALA A 114 -4.42 -2.81 12.39
CA ALA A 114 -5.84 -2.59 12.13
C ALA A 114 -6.08 -1.76 10.86
N VAL A 115 -5.34 -0.67 10.66
CA VAL A 115 -5.52 0.18 9.47
C VAL A 115 -4.91 -0.47 8.23
N ASN A 116 -3.63 -0.88 8.29
CA ASN A 116 -2.89 -1.27 7.09
C ASN A 116 -3.23 -2.68 6.58
N LEU A 117 -3.61 -3.60 7.47
CA LEU A 117 -3.94 -4.97 7.11
C LEU A 117 -5.45 -5.21 7.15
N THR A 118 -6.08 -5.06 8.32
CA THR A 118 -7.52 -5.31 8.46
C THR A 118 -8.33 -4.33 7.61
N GLY A 119 -7.93 -3.04 7.58
CA GLY A 119 -8.56 -2.03 6.73
C GLY A 119 -8.45 -2.32 5.24
N ALA A 120 -7.32 -2.88 4.79
CA ALA A 120 -7.20 -3.34 3.40
C ALA A 120 -8.15 -4.51 3.11
N LEU A 121 -8.30 -5.47 4.02
CA LEU A 121 -9.26 -6.58 3.90
C LEU A 121 -10.71 -6.06 3.91
N ASN A 122 -11.06 -5.14 4.81
CA ASN A 122 -12.39 -4.53 4.87
C ASN A 122 -12.72 -3.72 3.59
N THR A 123 -11.69 -3.19 2.92
CA THR A 123 -11.84 -2.50 1.63
C THR A 123 -12.09 -3.49 0.49
N ILE A 124 -11.36 -4.61 0.47
CA ILE A 124 -11.37 -5.57 -0.65
C ILE A 124 -12.54 -6.54 -0.54
N HIS A 125 -12.76 -7.14 0.63
CA HIS A 125 -13.69 -8.25 0.81
C HIS A 125 -15.12 -7.96 0.31
N PRO A 126 -15.75 -6.81 0.64
CA PRO A 126 -17.13 -6.52 0.18
C PRO A 126 -17.23 -6.27 -1.33
N THR A 127 -16.11 -6.12 -2.05
CA THR A 127 -16.09 -5.88 -3.49
C THR A 127 -15.82 -7.15 -4.31
N LEU A 128 -15.41 -8.27 -3.67
CA LEU A 128 -14.85 -9.43 -4.37
C LEU A 128 -15.83 -10.05 -5.40
N ASP A 129 -17.09 -10.23 -5.03
CA ASP A 129 -18.06 -10.84 -5.94
C ASP A 129 -18.24 -10.00 -7.21
N GLY A 130 -18.40 -8.68 -7.06
CA GLY A 130 -18.50 -7.76 -8.18
C GLY A 130 -17.22 -7.71 -9.02
N ILE A 131 -16.05 -7.72 -8.39
CA ILE A 131 -14.74 -7.77 -9.07
C ILE A 131 -14.59 -9.07 -9.89
N VAL A 132 -15.03 -10.20 -9.36
CA VAL A 132 -14.99 -11.49 -10.07
C VAL A 132 -15.94 -11.47 -11.26
N GLU A 133 -17.20 -11.09 -11.06
CA GLU A 133 -18.22 -11.01 -12.11
C GLU A 133 -17.79 -10.12 -13.27
N ARG A 134 -17.20 -8.97 -12.97
CA ARG A 134 -16.80 -7.96 -13.95
C ARG A 134 -15.37 -8.16 -14.48
N ARG A 135 -14.68 -9.20 -14.03
CA ARG A 135 -13.25 -9.45 -14.33
C ARG A 135 -12.41 -8.21 -14.04
N GLY A 136 -12.66 -7.61 -12.87
CA GLY A 136 -12.10 -6.35 -12.45
C GLY A 136 -10.62 -6.43 -12.04
N HIS A 137 -10.21 -5.46 -11.24
CA HIS A 137 -8.81 -5.36 -10.81
C HIS A 137 -8.69 -4.86 -9.38
N ILE A 138 -7.80 -5.47 -8.58
CA ILE A 138 -7.50 -5.07 -7.22
C ILE A 138 -6.07 -4.56 -7.14
N VAL A 139 -5.87 -3.42 -6.50
CA VAL A 139 -4.55 -2.91 -6.12
C VAL A 139 -4.41 -2.98 -4.61
N VAL A 140 -3.39 -3.69 -4.16
CA VAL A 140 -3.00 -3.74 -2.75
C VAL A 140 -1.74 -2.90 -2.57
N VAL A 141 -1.85 -1.82 -1.80
CA VAL A 141 -0.72 -0.91 -1.57
C VAL A 141 0.14 -1.41 -0.41
N SER A 142 1.25 -2.05 -0.76
CA SER A 142 2.33 -2.43 0.13
C SER A 142 3.42 -1.34 0.17
N SER A 143 4.66 -1.71 0.43
CA SER A 143 5.82 -0.82 0.51
C SER A 143 7.10 -1.59 0.24
N ALA A 144 8.17 -0.92 -0.12
CA ALA A 144 9.53 -1.47 -0.08
C ALA A 144 9.91 -1.95 1.33
N ALA A 145 9.29 -1.39 2.36
CA ALA A 145 9.42 -1.83 3.75
C ALA A 145 8.97 -3.29 3.99
N ALA A 146 8.17 -3.87 3.09
CA ALA A 146 7.75 -5.27 3.18
C ALA A 146 8.92 -6.25 2.94
N PHE A 147 9.96 -5.82 2.25
CA PHE A 147 11.13 -6.65 1.94
C PHE A 147 12.48 -6.03 2.36
N SER A 148 12.45 -4.90 3.05
CA SER A 148 13.64 -4.22 3.56
C SER A 148 13.47 -3.99 5.06
N PRO A 149 14.16 -4.75 5.92
CA PRO A 149 14.13 -4.49 7.34
C PRO A 149 14.77 -3.12 7.62
N GLY A 150 14.24 -2.41 8.58
CA GLY A 150 14.72 -1.10 8.98
C GLY A 150 14.50 -0.84 10.46
N LEU A 151 15.33 0.03 11.01
CA LEU A 151 15.25 0.42 12.41
C LEU A 151 14.03 1.32 12.65
N GLY A 152 13.31 1.07 13.73
CA GLY A 152 12.24 1.95 14.20
C GLY A 152 10.88 1.84 13.51
N GLY A 153 10.71 0.94 12.52
CA GLY A 153 9.48 0.82 11.74
C GLY A 153 8.80 -0.54 11.79
N SER A 154 9.03 -1.35 12.82
CA SER A 154 8.62 -2.77 12.87
C SER A 154 7.13 -3.00 12.61
N ALA A 155 6.23 -2.21 13.22
CA ALA A 155 4.79 -2.34 13.02
C ALA A 155 4.39 -2.08 11.56
N TYR A 156 4.94 -1.02 10.97
CA TYR A 156 4.69 -0.69 9.56
C TYR A 156 5.21 -1.78 8.64
N MET A 157 6.46 -2.23 8.83
CA MET A 157 7.08 -3.29 8.03
C MET A 157 6.28 -4.59 8.10
N ALA A 158 5.91 -5.02 9.32
CA ALA A 158 5.08 -6.20 9.53
C ALA A 158 3.73 -6.08 8.80
N SER A 159 3.05 -4.93 8.93
CA SER A 159 1.77 -4.70 8.26
C SER A 159 1.88 -4.72 6.72
N LYS A 160 2.96 -4.14 6.16
CA LYS A 160 3.19 -4.10 4.71
C LYS A 160 3.64 -5.44 4.13
N ALA A 161 4.35 -6.26 4.91
CA ALA A 161 4.65 -7.64 4.56
C ALA A 161 3.38 -8.52 4.61
N ALA A 162 2.53 -8.34 5.63
CA ALA A 162 1.28 -9.07 5.75
C ALA A 162 0.32 -8.74 4.59
N VAL A 163 0.10 -7.47 4.27
CA VAL A 163 -0.79 -7.08 3.18
C VAL A 163 -0.23 -7.47 1.80
N GLU A 164 1.10 -7.51 1.63
CA GLU A 164 1.73 -8.11 0.44
C GLU A 164 1.28 -9.54 0.25
N GLN A 165 1.35 -10.37 1.31
CA GLN A 165 0.95 -11.78 1.22
C GLN A 165 -0.55 -11.94 0.92
N VAL A 166 -1.40 -11.09 1.47
CA VAL A 166 -2.83 -11.04 1.10
C VAL A 166 -2.98 -10.79 -0.40
N GLY A 167 -2.30 -9.79 -0.96
CA GLY A 167 -2.37 -9.50 -2.39
C GLY A 167 -1.84 -10.64 -3.28
N ARG A 168 -0.82 -11.36 -2.81
CA ARG A 168 -0.27 -12.52 -3.51
C ARG A 168 -1.21 -13.72 -3.45
N ALA A 169 -1.84 -13.98 -2.30
CA ALA A 169 -2.83 -15.03 -2.14
C ALA A 169 -4.06 -14.77 -3.03
N LEU A 170 -4.64 -13.59 -2.96
CA LEU A 170 -5.77 -13.17 -3.82
C LEU A 170 -5.47 -13.36 -5.30
N ARG A 171 -4.25 -13.07 -5.75
CA ARG A 171 -3.87 -13.28 -7.15
C ARG A 171 -3.94 -14.75 -7.56
N LEU A 172 -3.58 -15.68 -6.68
CA LEU A 172 -3.68 -17.11 -6.93
C LEU A 172 -5.15 -17.58 -6.88
N GLU A 173 -5.88 -17.13 -5.88
CA GLU A 173 -7.30 -17.48 -5.68
C GLU A 173 -8.17 -17.02 -6.86
N LEU A 174 -7.92 -15.81 -7.38
CA LEU A 174 -8.68 -15.21 -8.47
C LEU A 174 -8.17 -15.57 -9.88
N ALA A 175 -7.09 -16.32 -10.01
CA ALA A 175 -6.45 -16.59 -11.30
C ALA A 175 -7.38 -17.20 -12.36
N HIS A 176 -8.36 -18.03 -11.92
CA HIS A 176 -9.31 -18.71 -12.81
C HIS A 176 -10.52 -17.84 -13.22
N THR A 177 -10.75 -16.70 -12.54
CA THR A 177 -11.95 -15.86 -12.74
C THR A 177 -11.76 -14.81 -13.84
N GLY A 178 -10.51 -14.48 -14.17
CA GLY A 178 -10.17 -13.36 -15.05
C GLY A 178 -10.05 -12.01 -14.32
N ALA A 179 -10.38 -11.94 -13.03
CA ALA A 179 -10.01 -10.83 -12.18
C ALA A 179 -8.49 -10.85 -11.91
N THR A 180 -7.91 -9.68 -11.65
CA THR A 180 -6.45 -9.57 -11.48
C THR A 180 -6.07 -8.72 -10.28
N VAL A 181 -4.85 -8.95 -9.75
CA VAL A 181 -4.37 -8.25 -8.56
C VAL A 181 -2.97 -7.70 -8.83
N THR A 182 -2.78 -6.41 -8.55
CA THR A 182 -1.47 -5.75 -8.48
C THR A 182 -1.08 -5.56 -7.02
N VAL A 183 0.12 -5.96 -6.63
CA VAL A 183 0.74 -5.50 -5.40
C VAL A 183 1.67 -4.32 -5.73
N ALA A 184 1.41 -3.16 -5.15
CA ALA A 184 2.19 -1.95 -5.36
C ALA A 184 3.18 -1.75 -4.21
N TYR A 185 4.46 -1.65 -4.56
CA TYR A 185 5.55 -1.43 -3.61
C TYR A 185 6.15 -0.05 -3.83
N TYR A 186 5.88 0.84 -2.90
CA TYR A 186 6.49 2.17 -2.94
C TYR A 186 7.69 2.23 -2.01
N GLY A 187 8.79 2.80 -2.51
CA GLY A 187 9.86 3.30 -1.68
C GLY A 187 9.46 4.62 -1.03
N PHE A 188 10.35 5.59 -0.99
CA PHE A 188 10.01 6.89 -0.42
C PHE A 188 9.19 7.72 -1.42
N VAL A 189 8.00 8.12 -0.99
CA VAL A 189 7.12 9.04 -1.72
C VAL A 189 6.96 10.30 -0.90
N ASP A 190 7.06 11.47 -1.53
CA ASP A 190 6.96 12.77 -0.86
C ASP A 190 5.50 13.08 -0.48
N THR A 191 5.07 12.50 0.61
CA THR A 191 3.73 12.65 1.20
C THR A 191 3.83 13.23 2.60
N GLU A 192 2.73 13.74 3.14
CA GLU A 192 2.67 14.20 4.53
C GLU A 192 3.04 13.08 5.51
N LEU A 193 2.57 11.85 5.25
CA LEU A 193 2.95 10.67 6.02
C LEU A 193 4.48 10.46 6.09
N ALA A 194 5.17 10.64 4.97
CA ALA A 194 6.63 10.50 4.92
C ALA A 194 7.34 11.66 5.62
N ARG A 195 6.80 12.89 5.51
CA ARG A 195 7.35 14.07 6.19
C ARG A 195 7.21 13.96 7.70
N ASP A 196 6.05 13.52 8.19
CA ASP A 196 5.82 13.31 9.62
C ASP A 196 6.79 12.28 10.21
N THR A 197 6.99 11.17 9.48
CA THR A 197 7.78 10.03 9.97
C THR A 197 9.28 10.23 9.81
N LEU A 198 9.73 10.86 8.72
CA LEU A 198 11.15 10.89 8.34
C LEU A 198 11.78 12.27 8.50
N ASP A 199 10.99 13.38 8.42
CA ASP A 199 11.57 14.72 8.44
C ASP A 199 11.36 15.40 9.78
N ARG A 200 10.17 15.22 10.39
CA ARG A 200 9.80 15.84 11.65
C ARG A 200 10.21 15.05 12.88
N ASP A 201 10.35 13.71 12.73
CA ASP A 201 10.78 12.84 13.82
C ASP A 201 12.32 12.70 13.81
N PRO A 202 13.00 12.95 14.95
CA PRO A 202 14.48 12.90 15.03
C PRO A 202 15.07 11.52 14.72
N LEU A 203 14.41 10.41 15.12
CA LEU A 203 14.85 9.06 14.81
C LEU A 203 14.62 8.74 13.34
N GLY A 204 13.47 9.15 12.80
CA GLY A 204 13.15 9.01 11.38
C GLY A 204 14.15 9.72 10.47
N ALA A 205 14.53 10.95 10.81
CA ALA A 205 15.56 11.71 10.08
C ALA A 205 16.90 10.97 10.05
N ARG A 206 17.34 10.42 11.20
CA ARG A 206 18.57 9.61 11.29
C ARG A 206 18.47 8.33 10.45
N VAL A 207 17.32 7.67 10.41
CA VAL A 207 17.09 6.49 9.54
C VAL A 207 17.19 6.89 8.07
N GLY A 208 16.62 8.04 7.69
CA GLY A 208 16.70 8.57 6.33
C GLY A 208 18.14 8.84 5.87
N GLU A 209 18.99 9.37 6.76
CA GLU A 209 20.41 9.63 6.49
C GLU A 209 21.23 8.35 6.28
N LEU A 210 20.88 7.25 6.96
CA LEU A 210 21.60 5.97 6.86
C LEU A 210 21.33 5.22 5.55
N LEU A 211 20.32 5.61 4.80
CA LEU A 211 20.01 4.95 3.53
C LEU A 211 20.97 5.43 2.43
N PRO A 212 21.63 4.49 1.72
CA PRO A 212 22.58 4.85 0.67
C PRO A 212 21.85 5.52 -0.51
N TRP A 213 22.50 6.50 -1.10
CA TRP A 213 22.04 7.06 -2.37
C TRP A 213 22.11 5.96 -3.47
N PRO A 214 21.11 5.84 -4.34
CA PRO A 214 19.90 6.65 -4.51
C PRO A 214 18.64 6.05 -3.84
N MET A 215 18.76 5.14 -2.89
CA MET A 215 17.61 4.51 -2.21
C MET A 215 16.80 5.49 -1.35
N ASN A 216 17.43 6.58 -0.89
CA ASN A 216 16.78 7.67 -0.14
C ASN A 216 16.05 8.69 -1.04
N ARG A 217 16.10 8.56 -2.39
CA ARG A 217 15.36 9.46 -3.28
C ARG A 217 13.86 9.26 -3.14
N ARG A 218 13.15 10.37 -3.00
CA ARG A 218 11.70 10.40 -3.02
C ARG A 218 11.18 10.59 -4.43
N VAL A 219 10.08 9.92 -4.74
CA VAL A 219 9.27 10.19 -5.92
C VAL A 219 8.04 11.00 -5.51
N SER A 220 7.43 11.71 -6.45
CA SER A 220 6.18 12.42 -6.16
C SER A 220 4.99 11.45 -6.05
N PRO A 221 3.91 11.83 -5.33
CA PRO A 221 2.66 11.08 -5.29
C PRO A 221 2.07 10.86 -6.69
N GLU A 222 2.17 11.85 -7.58
CA GLU A 222 1.70 11.79 -8.96
C GLU A 222 2.46 10.72 -9.75
N HIS A 223 3.78 10.64 -9.58
CA HIS A 223 4.56 9.59 -10.23
C HIS A 223 4.15 8.19 -9.75
N ALA A 224 3.97 8.01 -8.42
CA ALA A 224 3.52 6.74 -7.86
C ALA A 224 2.14 6.35 -8.37
N ALA A 225 1.21 7.30 -8.45
CA ALA A 225 -0.13 7.12 -9.01
C ALA A 225 -0.07 6.74 -10.49
N ALA A 226 0.66 7.49 -11.31
CA ALA A 226 0.74 7.27 -12.76
C ALA A 226 1.32 5.90 -13.11
N VAL A 227 2.36 5.41 -12.40
CA VAL A 227 2.89 4.06 -12.65
C VAL A 227 1.93 2.98 -12.20
N THR A 228 1.15 3.23 -11.15
CA THR A 228 0.16 2.27 -10.63
C THR A 228 -1.05 2.18 -11.54
N VAL A 229 -1.60 3.30 -12.01
CA VAL A 229 -2.72 3.30 -12.95
C VAL A 229 -2.34 2.63 -14.26
N ARG A 230 -1.14 2.88 -14.79
CA ARG A 230 -0.62 2.11 -15.95
C ARG A 230 -0.50 0.61 -15.68
N ALA A 231 -0.21 0.20 -14.45
CA ALA A 231 -0.18 -1.22 -14.09
C ALA A 231 -1.60 -1.82 -14.04
N ILE A 232 -2.59 -1.08 -13.56
CA ILE A 232 -4.01 -1.47 -13.62
C ILE A 232 -4.41 -1.73 -15.09
N GLU A 233 -4.16 -0.77 -15.99
CA GLU A 233 -4.45 -0.90 -17.41
C GLU A 233 -3.81 -2.15 -18.03
N ARG A 234 -2.57 -2.46 -17.65
CA ARG A 234 -1.82 -3.64 -18.13
C ARG A 234 -2.11 -4.92 -17.37
N ARG A 235 -2.92 -4.86 -16.32
CA ARG A 235 -3.15 -5.95 -15.37
C ARG A 235 -1.84 -6.56 -14.84
N ALA A 236 -0.86 -5.70 -14.59
CA ALA A 236 0.46 -6.13 -14.13
C ALA A 236 0.40 -6.68 -12.70
N PRO A 237 1.07 -7.80 -12.40
CA PRO A 237 0.99 -8.43 -11.07
C PRO A 237 1.71 -7.62 -9.97
N ARG A 238 2.59 -6.71 -10.35
CA ARG A 238 3.34 -5.89 -9.40
C ARG A 238 3.78 -4.56 -10.00
N VAL A 239 3.90 -3.57 -9.13
CA VAL A 239 4.52 -2.27 -9.38
C VAL A 239 5.58 -2.03 -8.31
N VAL A 240 6.76 -1.55 -8.70
CA VAL A 240 7.80 -1.09 -7.79
C VAL A 240 8.28 0.27 -8.24
N THR A 241 8.20 1.25 -7.35
CA THR A 241 8.69 2.61 -7.66
C THR A 241 9.32 3.26 -6.42
N PRO A 242 10.51 3.87 -6.55
CA PRO A 242 11.43 3.86 -7.70
C PRO A 242 11.90 2.45 -8.10
N ARG A 243 12.21 2.25 -9.38
CA ARG A 243 12.58 0.93 -9.95
C ARG A 243 13.76 0.25 -9.25
N LEU A 244 14.63 1.03 -8.61
CA LEU A 244 15.78 0.52 -7.87
C LEU A 244 15.39 -0.45 -6.75
N TRP A 245 14.27 -0.18 -6.06
CA TRP A 245 13.74 -1.09 -5.04
C TRP A 245 13.35 -2.46 -5.60
N GLY A 246 13.07 -2.54 -6.90
CA GLY A 246 12.83 -3.81 -7.59
C GLY A 246 14.06 -4.71 -7.65
N ALA A 247 15.24 -4.13 -7.91
CA ALA A 247 16.50 -4.87 -7.88
C ALA A 247 16.83 -5.35 -6.45
N TYR A 248 16.60 -4.49 -5.45
CA TYR A 248 16.78 -4.86 -4.04
C TYR A 248 15.85 -6.01 -3.61
N SER A 249 14.59 -6.00 -4.05
CA SER A 249 13.64 -7.07 -3.73
C SER A 249 14.04 -8.44 -4.30
N ALA A 250 14.82 -8.48 -5.37
CA ALA A 250 15.33 -9.72 -5.96
C ALA A 250 16.52 -10.31 -5.17
N SER A 251 17.14 -9.50 -4.27
CA SER A 251 18.24 -9.92 -3.39
C SER A 251 17.77 -10.27 -1.97
N ARG A 252 16.49 -10.48 -1.77
CA ARG A 252 15.83 -10.70 -0.46
C ARG A 252 16.50 -11.82 0.38
N ASP A 253 17.06 -12.83 -0.29
CA ASP A 253 17.72 -13.97 0.36
C ASP A 253 19.19 -13.69 0.74
N ARG A 254 19.67 -12.45 0.47
CA ARG A 254 21.00 -11.99 0.84
C ARG A 254 20.91 -10.92 1.92
N GLU A 255 20.55 -11.33 3.14
CA GLU A 255 20.62 -10.40 4.28
C GLU A 255 22.04 -9.93 4.51
N PRO A 256 22.27 -8.61 4.74
CA PRO A 256 23.61 -8.09 5.05
C PRO A 256 24.24 -8.66 6.33
N GLY A 257 23.47 -9.39 7.14
CA GLY A 257 23.88 -9.99 8.42
C GLY A 257 24.35 -11.45 8.34
N ASP A 258 24.16 -12.15 7.21
CA ASP A 258 24.57 -13.57 7.06
C ASP A 258 26.05 -13.70 6.59
N ARG A 259 26.84 -12.67 6.81
CA ARG A 259 28.29 -12.85 6.82
C ARG A 259 28.65 -13.54 8.13
N ARG A 260 28.71 -14.88 8.06
CA ARG A 260 29.40 -15.80 8.94
C ARG A 260 29.82 -15.13 10.26
N VAL A 261 29.08 -15.39 11.31
CA VAL A 261 29.70 -15.52 12.61
C VAL A 261 30.66 -16.68 12.42
N ASP A 262 31.92 -16.36 12.08
CA ASP A 262 33.00 -17.35 12.12
C ASP A 262 32.90 -17.99 13.49
N ARG A 263 32.51 -19.25 13.51
CA ARG A 263 32.62 -20.09 14.69
C ARG A 263 34.13 -20.06 15.04
N ALA A 264 34.48 -19.23 16.01
CA ALA A 264 35.74 -19.39 16.72
C ALA A 264 35.68 -20.79 17.30
N GLU A 265 36.43 -21.70 16.71
CA GLU A 265 36.66 -23.02 17.29
C GLU A 265 37.23 -22.82 18.70
N PRO A 266 36.70 -23.49 19.70
CA PRO A 266 37.36 -23.50 21.01
C PRO A 266 38.69 -24.23 20.85
N HIS A 267 39.79 -23.46 20.87
CA HIS A 267 41.12 -24.01 20.92
C HIS A 267 41.25 -24.95 22.14
N GLY A 268 41.58 -26.17 21.82
CA GLY A 268 42.34 -27.17 22.50
C GLY A 268 42.35 -27.16 24.05
N ALA A 269 41.59 -28.09 24.63
CA ALA A 269 41.94 -28.61 25.93
C ALA A 269 43.19 -29.46 25.78
N HIS A 270 44.33 -28.99 26.31
CA HIS A 270 45.51 -29.80 26.55
C HIS A 270 45.23 -30.81 27.66
N PRO A 271 45.60 -32.08 27.49
CA PRO A 271 45.57 -33.05 28.59
C PRO A 271 46.83 -32.87 29.45
N HIS A 272 46.68 -32.53 30.70
CA HIS A 272 47.72 -32.75 31.71
C HIS A 272 47.29 -33.85 32.65
N ARG A 273 48.10 -34.81 32.61
CA ARG A 273 48.54 -35.89 33.57
C ARG A 273 47.90 -35.87 34.97
#